data_cd3249eef384922a66a13735aaaa2dff
#
_entry.id   cd3249eef384922a66a13735aaaa2dff
#
_cell.length_a   1.000
_cell.length_b   1.000
_cell.length_c   1.000
_cell.angle_alpha   90.00
_cell.angle_beta   90.00
_cell.angle_gamma   90.00
#
_symmetry.space_group_name_H-M   'P 1'
#
loop_
_entity.id
_entity.type
_entity.pdbx_description
1 polymer ?
#
loop_
_entity_poly.entity_id
_entity_poly.type
_entity_poly.pdbx_seq_one_letter_code
_entity_poly.pdbx_strand_id
1 'polypeptide(L)'
;QNVMLDMSKGTNVPRIIDFGYARYLSQGSSAFNKKGLNPFYSAPEVLNGVFSVKSDIFSVGAILYNLIFGIPPYFVDLSECKDDLTAQRVKIEAQQELPLHIPDENKFELDEQVTNIMRKALATDIAERFESADEFIRALNGEIKVVRIDNQKKIKSGESSTKKVPHSVPKGKGFSAIAGMDELKEQLRVEVIDALNSPEEYARYGLTIPNGMLLYGPPGCGKTFFAKHFAEEVGFNFMLIKPSSLKSRFVNATQENIAQMFKDAEENAPTIIFIDEMNELVPNRDSDVHEMARSAVNEMLAQMDRTGERGVFIIGATNYPDMIDPAILRAGRLDKKYYIGTPDFKARSLMFELYLKSRPYDFGLDYEKLAQLTENYVSADLEMIVNDASRIALRQKSRITMAILEDVISKTKPSLTKSELDKYLKIKATMVGEQIQQSRRRIGF
;
A
#
# COMPACT_ATOMS: atom_id res chain seq x y z
N GLN A 1 4.51 29.79 10.53
CA GLN A 1 3.81 30.70 9.62
C GLN A 1 2.28 30.56 9.74
N ASN A 2 1.75 29.34 9.94
CA ASN A 2 0.31 29.06 9.93
C ASN A 2 -0.33 29.00 11.34
N VAL A 3 0.41 29.39 12.38
CA VAL A 3 -0.08 29.57 13.75
C VAL A 3 0.26 30.97 14.19
N MET A 4 -0.76 31.75 14.58
CA MET A 4 -0.61 33.11 15.09
C MET A 4 -1.14 33.19 16.52
N LEU A 5 -0.58 34.08 17.32
CA LEU A 5 -1.09 34.38 18.65
C LEU A 5 -2.08 35.55 18.60
N ASP A 6 -3.32 35.29 19.00
CA ASP A 6 -4.32 36.33 19.19
C ASP A 6 -4.13 36.97 20.56
N MET A 7 -3.64 38.19 20.58
CA MET A 7 -3.39 38.97 21.80
C MET A 7 -4.52 39.96 22.16
N SER A 8 -5.62 39.95 21.40
CA SER A 8 -6.69 40.95 21.51
C SER A 8 -7.45 40.93 22.81
N LYS A 9 -7.40 39.84 23.60
CA LYS A 9 -8.13 39.64 24.85
C LYS A 9 -7.24 39.53 26.09
N GLY A 10 -5.99 40.00 26.01
CA GLY A 10 -5.04 39.92 27.12
C GLY A 10 -4.50 38.52 27.47
N THR A 11 -4.91 37.51 26.74
CA THR A 11 -4.40 36.13 26.81
C THR A 11 -3.90 35.73 25.44
N ASN A 12 -2.71 35.14 25.39
CA ASN A 12 -2.13 34.67 24.14
C ASN A 12 -2.84 33.40 23.69
N VAL A 13 -3.79 33.51 22.74
CA VAL A 13 -4.54 32.36 22.22
C VAL A 13 -3.97 32.00 20.86
N PRO A 14 -3.41 30.78 20.70
CA PRO A 14 -2.94 30.32 19.38
C PRO A 14 -4.14 30.10 18.44
N ARG A 15 -4.02 30.61 17.21
CA ARG A 15 -4.99 30.44 16.13
C ARG A 15 -4.32 29.86 14.92
N ILE A 16 -4.92 28.79 14.37
CA ILE A 16 -4.50 28.23 13.10
C ILE A 16 -5.07 29.11 11.99
N ILE A 17 -4.21 29.53 11.07
CA ILE A 17 -4.56 30.32 9.88
C ILE A 17 -4.13 29.54 8.62
N ASP A 18 -4.66 29.96 7.46
CA ASP A 18 -4.36 29.34 6.16
C ASP A 18 -4.81 27.87 6.03
N PHE A 19 -6.10 27.70 5.79
CA PHE A 19 -6.72 26.41 5.54
C PHE A 19 -6.63 25.98 4.06
N GLY A 20 -5.75 26.58 3.25
CA GLY A 20 -5.62 26.31 1.81
C GLY A 20 -5.31 24.82 1.50
N TYR A 21 -4.68 24.13 2.44
CA TYR A 21 -4.35 22.71 2.34
C TYR A 21 -5.20 21.80 3.24
N ALA A 22 -6.20 22.34 3.94
CA ALA A 22 -7.10 21.54 4.77
C ALA A 22 -7.95 20.60 3.91
N ARG A 23 -8.16 19.37 4.39
CA ARG A 23 -8.93 18.32 3.72
C ARG A 23 -9.91 17.67 4.69
N TYR A 24 -11.04 17.24 4.17
CA TYR A 24 -11.91 16.34 4.91
C TYR A 24 -11.36 14.92 4.82
N LEU A 25 -11.26 14.22 5.94
CA LEU A 25 -10.75 12.85 6.02
C LEU A 25 -11.52 11.83 5.16
N SER A 26 -12.75 12.17 4.78
CA SER A 26 -13.60 11.36 3.91
C SER A 26 -13.32 11.54 2.41
N GLN A 27 -12.50 12.52 2.03
CA GLN A 27 -12.11 12.72 0.63
C GLN A 27 -10.83 11.92 0.37
N GLY A 28 -10.95 10.83 -0.41
CA GLY A 28 -9.80 10.05 -0.86
C GLY A 28 -8.75 10.93 -1.55
N SER A 29 -7.52 10.46 -1.60
CA SER A 29 -6.35 11.15 -2.15
C SER A 29 -6.56 11.62 -3.59
N SER A 30 -7.11 12.82 -3.77
CA SER A 30 -7.05 13.53 -5.03
C SER A 30 -5.64 14.08 -5.23
N ALA A 31 -5.14 14.09 -6.48
CA ALA A 31 -3.83 14.58 -6.84
C ALA A 31 -3.54 15.93 -6.15
N PHE A 32 -2.60 15.91 -5.20
CA PHE A 32 -2.26 17.06 -4.39
C PHE A 32 -1.11 17.83 -5.04
N ASN A 33 -1.29 19.14 -5.23
CA ASN A 33 -0.20 19.99 -5.65
C ASN A 33 0.73 20.22 -4.45
N LYS A 34 1.86 19.53 -4.42
CA LYS A 34 2.86 19.57 -3.34
C LYS A 34 3.61 20.92 -3.23
N LYS A 35 3.32 21.88 -4.10
CA LYS A 35 3.88 23.24 -4.04
C LYS A 35 3.26 23.98 -2.87
N GLY A 36 4.06 24.27 -1.84
CA GLY A 36 3.64 25.06 -0.68
C GLY A 36 3.67 24.35 0.66
N LEU A 37 3.90 23.03 0.71
CA LEU A 37 4.19 22.35 1.98
C LEU A 37 5.60 22.70 2.45
N ASN A 38 5.73 23.02 3.74
CA ASN A 38 7.06 23.14 4.35
C ASN A 38 7.54 21.76 4.80
N PRO A 39 8.53 21.17 4.12
CA PRO A 39 8.92 19.77 4.37
C PRO A 39 9.52 19.55 5.76
N PHE A 40 10.06 20.57 6.45
CA PHE A 40 10.59 20.47 7.80
C PHE A 40 9.53 20.24 8.88
N TYR A 41 8.26 20.56 8.58
CA TYR A 41 7.13 20.37 9.52
C TYR A 41 6.13 19.34 9.01
N SER A 42 6.39 18.75 7.85
CA SER A 42 5.51 17.74 7.25
C SER A 42 5.96 16.34 7.62
N ALA A 43 4.99 15.49 7.97
CA ALA A 43 5.26 14.09 8.22
C ALA A 43 5.76 13.36 6.96
N PRO A 44 6.58 12.29 7.07
CA PRO A 44 7.14 11.58 5.91
C PRO A 44 6.08 11.12 4.91
N GLU A 45 4.96 10.60 5.41
CA GLU A 45 3.87 10.13 4.57
C GLU A 45 3.17 11.27 3.80
N VAL A 46 3.13 12.48 4.36
CA VAL A 46 2.57 13.68 3.68
C VAL A 46 3.40 14.05 2.46
N LEU A 47 4.72 13.92 2.55
CA LEU A 47 5.63 14.10 1.42
C LEU A 47 5.35 13.09 0.31
N ASN A 48 4.77 11.94 0.66
CA ASN A 48 4.32 10.90 -0.27
C ASN A 48 2.85 11.03 -0.69
N GLY A 49 2.14 12.07 -0.21
CA GLY A 49 0.76 12.37 -0.57
C GLY A 49 -0.30 11.63 0.27
N VAL A 50 0.11 11.02 1.37
CA VAL A 50 -0.80 10.38 2.33
C VAL A 50 -1.06 11.33 3.48
N PHE A 51 -2.34 11.56 3.81
CA PHE A 51 -2.78 12.49 4.86
C PHE A 51 -3.64 11.76 5.88
N SER A 52 -3.40 12.04 7.16
CA SER A 52 -4.16 11.48 8.27
C SER A 52 -4.17 12.45 9.45
N VAL A 53 -5.01 12.22 10.45
CA VAL A 53 -4.96 12.93 11.74
C VAL A 53 -3.58 12.83 12.39
N LYS A 54 -2.93 11.67 12.25
CA LYS A 54 -1.59 11.45 12.81
C LYS A 54 -0.51 12.25 12.08
N SER A 55 -0.75 12.67 10.83
CA SER A 55 0.14 13.58 10.10
C SER A 55 0.08 15.00 10.67
N ASP A 56 -1.11 15.45 11.10
CA ASP A 56 -1.26 16.74 11.77
C ASP A 56 -0.61 16.72 13.17
N ILE A 57 -0.70 15.60 13.88
CA ILE A 57 -0.01 15.40 15.17
C ILE A 57 1.51 15.52 15.02
N PHE A 58 2.08 14.94 13.95
CA PHE A 58 3.51 15.11 13.63
C PHE A 58 3.84 16.59 13.42
N SER A 59 3.03 17.31 12.65
CA SER A 59 3.25 18.74 12.38
C SER A 59 3.20 19.58 13.66
N VAL A 60 2.26 19.29 14.58
CA VAL A 60 2.19 19.96 15.89
C VAL A 60 3.40 19.58 16.75
N GLY A 61 3.83 18.30 16.74
CA GLY A 61 5.06 17.86 17.38
C GLY A 61 6.30 18.58 16.86
N ALA A 62 6.37 18.83 15.54
CA ALA A 62 7.46 19.58 14.92
C ALA A 62 7.46 21.06 15.33
N ILE A 63 6.28 21.66 15.51
CA ILE A 63 6.15 23.03 16.04
C ILE A 63 6.63 23.06 17.50
N LEU A 64 6.18 22.12 18.33
CA LEU A 64 6.61 22.02 19.73
C LEU A 64 8.14 21.87 19.84
N TYR A 65 8.73 20.99 19.04
CA TYR A 65 10.18 20.80 18.98
C TYR A 65 10.90 22.12 18.62
N ASN A 66 10.42 22.80 17.57
CA ASN A 66 11.03 24.08 17.14
C ASN A 66 10.85 25.19 18.19
N LEU A 67 9.77 25.22 18.92
CA LEU A 67 9.55 26.21 20.00
C LEU A 67 10.54 26.01 21.16
N ILE A 68 10.91 24.77 21.45
CA ILE A 68 11.84 24.43 22.53
C ILE A 68 13.30 24.64 22.10
N PHE A 69 13.66 24.13 20.93
CA PHE A 69 15.07 24.07 20.49
C PHE A 69 15.49 25.15 19.49
N GLY A 70 14.54 25.93 18.95
CA GLY A 70 14.80 26.99 17.97
C GLY A 70 15.08 26.51 16.55
N ILE A 71 15.11 25.20 16.32
CA ILE A 71 15.33 24.54 15.02
C ILE A 71 14.23 23.52 14.77
N PRO A 72 13.82 23.23 13.52
CA PRO A 72 12.87 22.18 13.24
C PRO A 72 13.48 20.78 13.55
N PRO A 73 12.63 19.77 13.82
CA PRO A 73 13.10 18.40 13.92
C PRO A 73 13.66 17.94 12.56
N TYR A 74 14.58 16.99 12.57
CA TYR A 74 15.20 16.49 11.35
C TYR A 74 15.81 17.60 10.47
N PHE A 75 16.38 18.64 11.11
CA PHE A 75 17.02 19.74 10.41
C PHE A 75 18.21 19.25 9.58
N VAL A 76 18.29 19.74 8.33
CA VAL A 76 19.40 19.52 7.41
C VAL A 76 19.72 20.82 6.68
N ASP A 77 21.01 21.10 6.48
CA ASP A 77 21.42 22.25 5.69
C ASP A 77 21.09 22.05 4.22
N LEU A 78 20.28 22.97 3.67
CA LEU A 78 19.84 22.98 2.28
C LEU A 78 20.58 24.02 1.43
N SER A 79 21.66 24.62 1.94
CA SER A 79 22.41 25.70 1.25
C SER A 79 22.91 25.29 -0.15
N GLU A 80 23.27 24.02 -0.32
CA GLU A 80 23.76 23.46 -1.60
C GLU A 80 22.66 23.16 -2.62
N CYS A 81 21.39 23.14 -2.22
CA CYS A 81 20.26 22.77 -3.10
C CYS A 81 19.09 23.77 -3.04
N LYS A 82 19.41 25.07 -2.86
CA LYS A 82 18.40 26.13 -2.66
C LYS A 82 17.33 26.20 -3.75
N ASP A 83 17.71 25.96 -5.00
CA ASP A 83 16.83 26.07 -6.16
C ASP A 83 16.24 24.72 -6.61
N ASP A 84 16.64 23.60 -6.01
CA ASP A 84 16.14 22.26 -6.34
C ASP A 84 15.25 21.69 -5.21
N LEU A 85 13.95 21.94 -5.33
CA LEU A 85 12.95 21.45 -4.38
C LEU A 85 12.95 19.91 -4.25
N THR A 86 13.36 19.20 -5.30
CA THR A 86 13.42 17.74 -5.28
C THR A 86 14.61 17.27 -4.44
N ALA A 87 15.78 17.89 -4.63
CA ALA A 87 16.97 17.59 -3.84
C ALA A 87 16.79 17.96 -2.36
N GLN A 88 16.14 19.11 -2.07
CA GLN A 88 15.76 19.49 -0.70
C GLN A 88 14.91 18.41 -0.02
N ARG A 89 13.88 17.95 -0.72
CA ARG A 89 12.98 16.91 -0.22
C ARG A 89 13.72 15.61 0.09
N VAL A 90 14.58 15.14 -0.82
CA VAL A 90 15.35 13.91 -0.63
C VAL A 90 16.27 14.00 0.58
N LYS A 91 16.94 15.16 0.80
CA LYS A 91 17.79 15.39 1.97
C LYS A 91 16.98 15.33 3.28
N ILE A 92 15.76 15.90 3.30
CA ILE A 92 14.90 15.90 4.48
C ILE A 92 14.32 14.50 4.75
N GLU A 93 13.87 13.80 3.71
CA GLU A 93 13.40 12.41 3.83
C GLU A 93 14.50 11.50 4.39
N ALA A 94 15.74 11.60 3.90
CA ALA A 94 16.87 10.86 4.44
C ALA A 94 17.18 11.20 5.90
N GLN A 95 17.02 12.47 6.31
CA GLN A 95 17.20 12.87 7.70
C GLN A 95 16.09 12.34 8.61
N GLN A 96 14.86 12.20 8.10
CA GLN A 96 13.72 11.63 8.82
C GLN A 96 13.87 10.10 9.05
N GLU A 97 14.70 9.42 8.28
CA GLU A 97 15.04 8.00 8.52
C GLU A 97 15.98 7.80 9.71
N LEU A 98 16.68 8.87 10.12
CA LEU A 98 17.55 8.82 11.27
C LEU A 98 16.76 8.98 12.59
N PRO A 99 17.27 8.47 13.73
CA PRO A 99 16.66 8.71 15.03
C PRO A 99 16.51 10.20 15.31
N LEU A 100 15.37 10.61 15.87
CA LEU A 100 15.14 11.99 16.26
C LEU A 100 16.23 12.42 17.25
N HIS A 101 17.04 13.39 16.84
CA HIS A 101 18.01 14.00 17.71
C HIS A 101 17.32 14.95 18.70
N ILE A 102 17.48 14.75 19.98
CA ILE A 102 17.09 15.70 21.02
C ILE A 102 18.38 16.39 21.46
N PRO A 103 18.51 17.72 21.28
CA PRO A 103 19.64 18.47 21.81
C PRO A 103 19.73 18.30 23.32
N ASP A 104 20.95 18.43 23.87
CA ASP A 104 21.30 18.11 25.25
C ASP A 104 20.19 18.46 26.25
N GLU A 105 19.51 17.44 26.77
CA GLU A 105 18.33 17.54 27.64
C GLU A 105 18.66 18.35 28.91
N ASN A 106 19.90 18.24 29.41
CA ASN A 106 20.35 18.96 30.60
C ASN A 106 20.44 20.48 30.41
N LYS A 107 20.66 20.95 29.19
CA LYS A 107 20.75 22.36 28.86
C LYS A 107 19.37 23.06 28.87
N PHE A 108 18.31 22.32 28.62
CA PHE A 108 16.94 22.85 28.48
C PHE A 108 16.05 22.48 29.66
N GLU A 109 16.58 21.77 30.70
CA GLU A 109 15.83 21.32 31.90
C GLU A 109 14.49 20.67 31.54
N LEU A 110 14.45 19.87 30.47
CA LEU A 110 13.24 19.23 29.99
C LEU A 110 12.87 18.04 30.87
N ASP A 111 11.59 17.97 31.22
CA ASP A 111 11.00 16.78 31.81
C ASP A 111 11.06 15.61 30.81
N GLU A 112 11.43 14.42 31.33
CA GLU A 112 11.45 13.17 30.55
C GLU A 112 10.11 12.91 29.86
N GLN A 113 9.00 13.27 30.49
CA GLN A 113 7.66 13.16 29.93
C GLN A 113 7.53 13.97 28.63
N VAL A 114 7.98 15.23 28.62
CA VAL A 114 7.93 16.10 27.43
C VAL A 114 8.80 15.55 26.30
N THR A 115 9.97 15.06 26.63
CA THR A 115 10.88 14.41 25.68
C THR A 115 10.22 13.17 25.03
N ASN A 116 9.58 12.33 25.84
CA ASN A 116 8.89 11.13 25.35
C ASN A 116 7.66 11.48 24.49
N ILE A 117 6.94 12.54 24.85
CA ILE A 117 5.82 13.08 24.04
C ILE A 117 6.32 13.53 22.67
N MET A 118 7.42 14.29 22.61
CA MET A 118 8.00 14.71 21.33
C MET A 118 8.45 13.51 20.48
N ARG A 119 9.13 12.53 21.08
CA ARG A 119 9.54 11.30 20.38
C ARG A 119 8.33 10.55 19.81
N LYS A 120 7.25 10.42 20.57
CA LYS A 120 6.02 9.76 20.12
C LYS A 120 5.33 10.56 19.01
N ALA A 121 5.19 11.87 19.15
CA ALA A 121 4.54 12.71 18.14
C ALA A 121 5.32 12.75 16.81
N LEU A 122 6.66 12.78 16.88
CA LEU A 122 7.59 12.86 15.76
C LEU A 122 8.08 11.50 15.27
N ALA A 123 7.47 10.40 15.71
CA ALA A 123 7.81 9.09 15.20
C ALA A 123 7.59 9.05 13.67
N THR A 124 8.55 8.47 12.94
CA THR A 124 8.45 8.34 11.48
C THR A 124 7.42 7.30 11.08
N ASP A 125 7.25 6.26 11.91
CA ASP A 125 6.16 5.30 11.76
C ASP A 125 4.85 5.90 12.27
N ILE A 126 3.84 5.94 11.39
CA ILE A 126 2.49 6.42 11.69
C ILE A 126 1.82 5.65 12.85
N ALA A 127 2.14 4.35 12.99
CA ALA A 127 1.54 3.49 14.01
C ALA A 127 2.06 3.81 15.42
N GLU A 128 3.26 4.36 15.54
CA GLU A 128 3.90 4.70 16.81
C GLU A 128 3.43 6.06 17.38
N ARG A 129 2.71 6.87 16.58
CA ARG A 129 2.20 8.19 17.01
C ARG A 129 0.95 8.09 17.88
N PHE A 130 0.55 9.22 18.46
CA PHE A 130 -0.73 9.34 19.14
C PHE A 130 -1.90 9.07 18.19
N GLU A 131 -2.94 8.41 18.69
CA GLU A 131 -4.11 8.06 17.88
C GLU A 131 -4.98 9.28 17.56
N SER A 132 -4.99 10.29 18.45
CA SER A 132 -5.81 11.49 18.31
C SER A 132 -5.14 12.70 18.94
N ALA A 133 -5.62 13.90 18.57
CA ALA A 133 -5.23 15.15 19.22
C ALA A 133 -5.60 15.16 20.71
N ASP A 134 -6.71 14.53 21.09
CA ASP A 134 -7.13 14.44 22.52
C ASP A 134 -6.14 13.59 23.32
N GLU A 135 -5.64 12.46 22.77
CA GLU A 135 -4.62 11.66 23.43
C GLU A 135 -3.34 12.48 23.61
N PHE A 136 -2.94 13.23 22.57
CA PHE A 136 -1.76 14.09 22.64
C PHE A 136 -1.90 15.19 23.70
N ILE A 137 -3.04 15.85 23.77
CA ILE A 137 -3.34 16.89 24.79
C ILE A 137 -3.31 16.30 26.20
N ARG A 138 -3.92 15.15 26.43
CA ARG A 138 -3.93 14.45 27.71
C ARG A 138 -2.52 14.05 28.17
N ALA A 139 -1.66 13.66 27.21
CA ALA A 139 -0.25 13.40 27.51
C ALA A 139 0.50 14.69 27.91
N LEU A 140 0.26 15.80 27.22
CA LEU A 140 0.84 17.11 27.58
C LEU A 140 0.38 17.61 28.94
N ASN A 141 -0.88 17.35 29.32
CA ASN A 141 -1.42 17.69 30.65
C ASN A 141 -0.94 16.75 31.76
N GLY A 142 -0.17 15.72 31.45
CA GLY A 142 0.30 14.73 32.40
C GLY A 142 -0.74 13.68 32.82
N GLU A 143 -1.90 13.63 32.16
CA GLU A 143 -2.97 12.66 32.43
C GLU A 143 -2.61 11.25 31.90
N ILE A 144 -1.74 11.18 30.89
CA ILE A 144 -1.25 9.94 30.30
C ILE A 144 0.27 9.94 30.38
N LYS A 145 0.84 8.90 31.01
CA LYS A 145 2.28 8.70 31.05
C LYS A 145 2.77 8.09 29.73
N VAL A 146 3.64 8.80 29.02
CA VAL A 146 4.28 8.31 27.80
C VAL A 146 5.58 7.63 28.16
N VAL A 147 5.65 6.31 27.95
CA VAL A 147 6.87 5.53 28.20
C VAL A 147 7.84 5.74 27.06
N ARG A 148 9.13 5.84 27.37
CA ARG A 148 10.21 5.98 26.38
C ARG A 148 10.14 4.84 25.36
N ILE A 149 9.92 5.20 24.10
CA ILE A 149 10.11 4.26 22.98
C ILE A 149 11.60 4.25 22.70
N ASP A 150 12.31 3.23 23.19
CA ASP A 150 13.75 3.10 23.01
C ASP A 150 14.09 2.65 21.59
N ASN A 151 14.13 3.61 20.66
CA ASN A 151 14.69 3.41 19.32
C ASN A 151 16.22 3.28 19.31
N GLN A 152 16.89 3.29 20.49
CA GLN A 152 18.35 3.26 20.61
C GLN A 152 18.99 1.87 20.61
N LYS A 153 18.24 0.78 20.47
CA LYS A 153 18.84 -0.58 20.44
C LYS A 153 19.53 -0.96 19.13
N LYS A 154 19.69 -0.04 18.17
CA LYS A 154 20.21 -0.37 16.81
C LYS A 154 21.64 0.05 16.47
N ILE A 155 22.43 0.63 17.38
CA ILE A 155 23.78 1.12 17.01
C ILE A 155 24.93 0.54 17.87
N LYS A 156 24.73 -0.46 18.72
CA LYS A 156 25.87 -1.09 19.45
C LYS A 156 25.76 -2.62 19.42
N SER A 157 26.06 -3.18 18.31
CA SER A 157 26.69 -4.47 18.06
C SER A 157 26.55 -4.77 16.58
N GLY A 158 27.64 -5.09 15.90
CA GLY A 158 27.64 -5.50 14.50
C GLY A 158 27.01 -6.89 14.32
N GLU A 159 25.78 -7.05 14.76
CA GLU A 159 24.90 -8.17 14.46
C GLU A 159 23.58 -7.59 13.96
N SER A 160 23.27 -7.90 12.72
CA SER A 160 22.03 -7.61 12.01
C SER A 160 20.82 -8.04 12.84
N SER A 161 20.23 -7.12 13.60
CA SER A 161 18.93 -7.37 14.22
C SER A 161 17.86 -6.66 13.37
N THR A 162 17.33 -7.39 12.42
CA THR A 162 16.14 -7.09 11.65
C THR A 162 14.98 -6.75 12.58
N LYS A 163 14.38 -5.59 12.35
CA LYS A 163 13.08 -5.26 12.97
C LYS A 163 12.07 -6.30 12.50
N LYS A 164 11.65 -7.17 13.39
CA LYS A 164 10.42 -7.93 13.16
C LYS A 164 9.29 -6.93 13.04
N VAL A 165 8.81 -6.72 11.83
CA VAL A 165 7.50 -6.13 11.60
C VAL A 165 6.52 -6.94 12.44
N PRO A 166 5.62 -6.32 13.25
CA PRO A 166 4.67 -7.11 14.04
C PRO A 166 3.84 -7.95 13.10
N HIS A 167 4.12 -9.26 13.09
CA HIS A 167 3.40 -10.22 12.26
C HIS A 167 2.13 -10.58 12.99
N SER A 168 1.06 -9.89 12.70
CA SER A 168 -0.25 -10.44 12.83
C SER A 168 -0.58 -11.12 11.49
N VAL A 169 -0.68 -12.45 11.50
CA VAL A 169 -1.46 -13.15 10.48
C VAL A 169 -2.78 -12.40 10.41
N PRO A 170 -3.13 -11.74 9.30
CA PRO A 170 -4.38 -11.00 9.24
C PRO A 170 -5.50 -12.02 9.48
N LYS A 171 -6.20 -11.92 10.60
CA LYS A 171 -7.46 -12.65 10.80
C LYS A 171 -8.51 -11.96 9.94
N GLY A 172 -8.38 -12.13 8.63
CA GLY A 172 -9.30 -11.63 7.64
C GLY A 172 -10.37 -12.67 7.30
N LYS A 173 -11.25 -12.26 6.40
CA LYS A 173 -12.31 -13.15 5.88
C LYS A 173 -11.83 -14.03 4.73
N GLY A 174 -10.57 -13.92 4.33
CA GLY A 174 -9.99 -14.66 3.21
C GLY A 174 -10.84 -14.53 1.94
N PHE A 175 -11.01 -15.62 1.23
CA PHE A 175 -11.80 -15.65 -0.01
C PHE A 175 -13.29 -15.34 0.18
N SER A 176 -13.82 -15.40 1.39
CA SER A 176 -15.21 -14.99 1.65
C SER A 176 -15.46 -13.50 1.52
N ALA A 177 -14.41 -12.68 1.55
CA ALA A 177 -14.50 -11.24 1.29
C ALA A 177 -14.53 -10.89 -0.21
N ILE A 178 -14.17 -11.84 -1.07
CA ILE A 178 -14.09 -11.63 -2.52
C ILE A 178 -15.40 -12.08 -3.15
N ALA A 179 -16.13 -11.17 -3.76
CA ALA A 179 -17.35 -11.48 -4.50
C ALA A 179 -17.02 -12.18 -5.83
N GLY A 180 -17.66 -13.31 -6.13
CA GLY A 180 -17.44 -14.08 -7.35
C GLY A 180 -16.05 -14.70 -7.47
N MET A 181 -15.58 -14.88 -8.71
CA MET A 181 -14.30 -15.53 -9.04
C MET A 181 -14.21 -16.99 -8.51
N ASP A 182 -15.32 -17.69 -8.41
CA ASP A 182 -15.40 -18.99 -7.76
C ASP A 182 -14.47 -20.02 -8.43
N GLU A 183 -14.39 -20.02 -9.78
CA GLU A 183 -13.49 -20.90 -10.54
C GLU A 183 -12.02 -20.61 -10.22
N LEU A 184 -11.64 -19.32 -10.17
CA LEU A 184 -10.28 -18.90 -9.85
C LEU A 184 -9.89 -19.27 -8.41
N LYS A 185 -10.81 -19.08 -7.46
CA LYS A 185 -10.59 -19.46 -6.06
C LYS A 185 -10.35 -20.96 -5.92
N GLU A 186 -11.16 -21.77 -6.60
CA GLU A 186 -11.01 -23.24 -6.57
C GLU A 186 -9.71 -23.68 -7.25
N GLN A 187 -9.38 -23.10 -8.40
CA GLN A 187 -8.11 -23.36 -9.07
C GLN A 187 -6.93 -23.04 -8.16
N LEU A 188 -6.96 -21.90 -7.46
CA LEU A 188 -5.89 -21.51 -6.54
C LEU A 188 -5.81 -22.41 -5.30
N ARG A 189 -6.94 -22.91 -4.79
CA ARG A 189 -6.92 -23.91 -3.71
C ARG A 189 -6.13 -25.12 -4.10
N VAL A 190 -6.48 -25.74 -5.22
CA VAL A 190 -5.86 -26.98 -5.70
C VAL A 190 -4.40 -26.76 -6.15
N GLU A 191 -4.11 -25.67 -6.88
CA GLU A 191 -2.81 -25.50 -7.50
C GLU A 191 -1.75 -24.82 -6.62
N VAL A 192 -2.19 -24.05 -5.62
CA VAL A 192 -1.29 -23.21 -4.82
C VAL A 192 -1.47 -23.43 -3.32
N ILE A 193 -2.71 -23.33 -2.81
CA ILE A 193 -2.94 -23.34 -1.36
C ILE A 193 -2.62 -24.71 -0.76
N ASP A 194 -3.05 -25.79 -1.40
CA ASP A 194 -2.77 -27.15 -0.94
C ASP A 194 -1.25 -27.45 -0.93
N ALA A 195 -0.53 -26.96 -1.95
CA ALA A 195 0.92 -27.09 -2.01
C ALA A 195 1.65 -26.30 -0.90
N LEU A 196 1.16 -25.10 -0.58
CA LEU A 196 1.74 -24.26 0.47
C LEU A 196 1.43 -24.80 1.89
N ASN A 197 0.26 -25.39 2.08
CA ASN A 197 -0.18 -25.95 3.37
C ASN A 197 0.37 -27.34 3.67
N SER A 198 0.72 -28.12 2.63
CA SER A 198 1.16 -29.52 2.77
C SER A 198 2.46 -29.80 1.98
N PRO A 199 3.55 -29.03 2.24
CA PRO A 199 4.80 -29.12 1.48
C PRO A 199 5.44 -30.52 1.54
N GLU A 200 5.35 -31.20 2.67
CA GLU A 200 5.91 -32.54 2.85
C GLU A 200 5.18 -33.60 2.00
N GLU A 201 3.86 -33.50 1.87
CA GLU A 201 3.08 -34.39 1.02
C GLU A 201 3.43 -34.19 -0.46
N TYR A 202 3.53 -32.93 -0.89
CA TYR A 202 3.94 -32.61 -2.27
C TYR A 202 5.34 -33.15 -2.60
N ALA A 203 6.30 -32.99 -1.68
CA ALA A 203 7.63 -33.54 -1.82
C ALA A 203 7.63 -35.08 -1.97
N ARG A 204 6.77 -35.78 -1.23
CA ARG A 204 6.63 -37.27 -1.33
C ARG A 204 6.15 -37.74 -2.71
N TYR A 205 5.36 -36.91 -3.41
CA TYR A 205 4.92 -37.18 -4.79
C TYR A 205 5.84 -36.60 -5.85
N GLY A 206 7.00 -36.02 -5.46
CA GLY A 206 7.94 -35.37 -6.37
C GLY A 206 7.40 -34.08 -6.97
N LEU A 207 6.40 -33.45 -6.36
CA LEU A 207 5.84 -32.20 -6.79
C LEU A 207 6.60 -31.03 -6.17
N THR A 208 6.80 -29.97 -6.95
CA THR A 208 7.46 -28.74 -6.48
C THR A 208 6.44 -27.76 -5.91
N ILE A 209 6.80 -27.09 -4.83
CA ILE A 209 6.03 -25.99 -4.27
C ILE A 209 6.11 -24.80 -5.26
N PRO A 210 4.98 -24.16 -5.64
CA PRO A 210 5.01 -22.98 -6.48
C PRO A 210 5.79 -21.84 -5.82
N ASN A 211 6.69 -21.18 -6.55
CA ASN A 211 7.45 -20.05 -6.05
C ASN A 211 6.68 -18.73 -6.10
N GLY A 212 5.70 -18.65 -7.01
CA GLY A 212 4.89 -17.46 -7.13
C GLY A 212 3.86 -17.50 -8.26
N MET A 213 3.10 -16.42 -8.36
CA MET A 213 2.09 -16.24 -9.40
C MET A 213 2.05 -14.80 -9.91
N LEU A 214 1.57 -14.62 -11.13
CA LEU A 214 1.27 -13.34 -11.72
C LEU A 214 -0.25 -13.11 -11.77
N LEU A 215 -0.72 -12.02 -11.17
CA LEU A 215 -2.06 -11.50 -11.35
C LEU A 215 -2.04 -10.42 -12.44
N TYR A 216 -2.76 -10.62 -13.52
CA TYR A 216 -2.78 -9.65 -14.62
C TYR A 216 -4.21 -9.35 -15.09
N GLY A 217 -4.41 -8.19 -15.68
CA GLY A 217 -5.71 -7.77 -16.17
C GLY A 217 -5.94 -6.27 -16.08
N PRO A 218 -7.14 -5.77 -16.42
CA PRO A 218 -7.41 -4.36 -16.47
C PRO A 218 -7.20 -3.63 -15.13
N PRO A 219 -6.92 -2.33 -15.15
CA PRO A 219 -6.90 -1.51 -13.93
C PRO A 219 -8.28 -1.49 -13.26
N GLY A 220 -8.33 -1.30 -11.94
CA GLY A 220 -9.57 -1.19 -11.19
C GLY A 220 -10.33 -2.51 -10.95
N CYS A 221 -9.80 -3.67 -11.37
CA CYS A 221 -10.43 -4.98 -11.17
C CYS A 221 -10.08 -5.67 -9.84
N GLY A 222 -9.33 -5.00 -8.95
CA GLY A 222 -9.11 -5.48 -7.59
C GLY A 222 -7.95 -6.47 -7.41
N LYS A 223 -6.89 -6.44 -8.23
CA LYS A 223 -5.70 -7.34 -8.11
C LYS A 223 -5.05 -7.27 -6.73
N THR A 224 -4.82 -6.08 -6.20
CA THR A 224 -4.24 -5.85 -4.86
C THR A 224 -5.16 -6.35 -3.75
N PHE A 225 -6.47 -6.10 -3.89
CA PHE A 225 -7.49 -6.60 -2.97
C PHE A 225 -7.51 -8.13 -2.94
N PHE A 226 -7.47 -8.75 -4.12
CA PHE A 226 -7.43 -10.21 -4.26
C PHE A 226 -6.18 -10.81 -3.58
N ALA A 227 -4.99 -10.26 -3.85
CA ALA A 227 -3.74 -10.75 -3.26
C ALA A 227 -3.73 -10.67 -1.73
N LYS A 228 -4.29 -9.59 -1.15
CA LYS A 228 -4.41 -9.44 0.30
C LYS A 228 -5.31 -10.54 0.90
N HIS A 229 -6.48 -10.76 0.32
CA HIS A 229 -7.41 -11.79 0.82
C HIS A 229 -6.95 -13.21 0.52
N PHE A 230 -6.15 -13.42 -0.52
CA PHE A 230 -5.44 -14.67 -0.73
C PHE A 230 -4.44 -14.95 0.42
N ALA A 231 -3.67 -13.94 0.85
CA ALA A 231 -2.76 -14.08 1.98
C ALA A 231 -3.49 -14.40 3.29
N GLU A 232 -4.67 -13.81 3.50
CA GLU A 232 -5.55 -14.12 4.63
C GLU A 232 -6.08 -15.57 4.59
N GLU A 233 -6.42 -16.08 3.40
CA GLU A 233 -6.90 -17.45 3.18
C GLU A 233 -5.81 -18.48 3.49
N VAL A 234 -4.57 -18.22 3.05
CA VAL A 234 -3.42 -19.12 3.29
C VAL A 234 -2.89 -18.98 4.71
N GLY A 235 -3.15 -17.86 5.38
CA GLY A 235 -2.63 -17.59 6.72
C GLY A 235 -1.17 -17.17 6.75
N PHE A 236 -0.64 -16.62 5.66
CA PHE A 236 0.72 -16.14 5.53
C PHE A 236 0.84 -14.65 5.84
N ASN A 237 2.02 -14.21 6.25
CA ASN A 237 2.34 -12.81 6.37
C ASN A 237 2.26 -12.13 5.00
N PHE A 238 1.84 -10.86 4.95
CA PHE A 238 1.66 -10.12 3.71
C PHE A 238 2.56 -8.89 3.68
N MET A 239 3.47 -8.84 2.71
CA MET A 239 4.40 -7.74 2.48
C MET A 239 4.03 -7.04 1.16
N LEU A 240 3.47 -5.84 1.24
CA LEU A 240 3.13 -5.03 0.08
C LEU A 240 4.34 -4.21 -0.37
N ILE A 241 4.78 -4.43 -1.60
CA ILE A 241 5.91 -3.73 -2.22
C ILE A 241 5.41 -2.89 -3.40
N LYS A 242 5.81 -1.63 -3.41
CA LYS A 242 5.66 -0.75 -4.58
C LYS A 242 7.02 -0.58 -5.24
N PRO A 243 7.14 -0.62 -6.57
CA PRO A 243 8.42 -0.43 -7.27
C PRO A 243 9.16 0.84 -6.86
N SER A 244 8.41 1.91 -6.56
CA SER A 244 8.97 3.18 -6.11
C SER A 244 9.71 3.09 -4.77
N SER A 245 9.38 2.12 -3.91
CA SER A 245 10.07 1.91 -2.64
C SER A 245 11.41 1.16 -2.79
N LEU A 246 11.58 0.43 -3.88
CA LEU A 246 12.81 -0.32 -4.18
C LEU A 246 13.77 0.45 -5.08
N LYS A 247 13.24 1.30 -5.98
CA LYS A 247 14.04 2.09 -6.92
C LYS A 247 14.84 3.15 -6.17
N SER A 248 16.14 3.18 -6.38
CA SER A 248 17.04 4.21 -5.87
C SER A 248 17.75 4.91 -7.03
N ARG A 249 18.16 6.17 -6.81
CA ARG A 249 19.00 6.93 -7.75
C ARG A 249 20.48 6.56 -7.64
N PHE A 250 20.87 5.83 -6.60
CA PHE A 250 22.25 5.41 -6.42
C PHE A 250 22.50 4.08 -7.13
N VAL A 251 23.67 3.95 -7.73
CA VAL A 251 24.14 2.71 -8.37
C VAL A 251 24.16 1.60 -7.32
N ASN A 252 23.56 0.45 -7.63
CA ASN A 252 23.44 -0.76 -6.81
C ASN A 252 22.43 -0.69 -5.63
N ALA A 253 21.96 0.46 -5.19
CA ALA A 253 21.02 0.52 -4.06
C ALA A 253 19.67 -0.17 -4.36
N THR A 254 19.22 -0.20 -5.61
CA THR A 254 18.02 -0.96 -5.99
C THR A 254 18.22 -2.47 -5.82
N GLN A 255 19.40 -3.01 -6.14
CA GLN A 255 19.75 -4.42 -5.94
C GLN A 255 19.80 -4.78 -4.46
N GLU A 256 20.46 -3.94 -3.65
CA GLU A 256 20.53 -4.11 -2.21
C GLU A 256 19.14 -4.08 -1.56
N ASN A 257 18.26 -3.17 -1.99
CA ASN A 257 16.87 -3.11 -1.53
C ASN A 257 16.08 -4.37 -1.89
N ILE A 258 16.28 -4.92 -3.10
CA ILE A 258 15.66 -6.18 -3.51
C ILE A 258 16.17 -7.34 -2.66
N ALA A 259 17.47 -7.46 -2.48
CA ALA A 259 18.07 -8.52 -1.65
C ALA A 259 17.59 -8.42 -0.19
N GLN A 260 17.51 -7.20 0.37
CA GLN A 260 17.00 -6.97 1.72
C GLN A 260 15.51 -7.32 1.84
N MET A 261 14.69 -6.98 0.85
CA MET A 261 13.27 -7.37 0.80
C MET A 261 13.08 -8.89 0.90
N PHE A 262 13.85 -9.67 0.15
CA PHE A 262 13.79 -11.14 0.22
C PHE A 262 14.26 -11.67 1.58
N LYS A 263 15.34 -11.13 2.11
CA LYS A 263 15.84 -11.48 3.43
C LYS A 263 14.81 -11.21 4.51
N ASP A 264 14.17 -10.03 4.50
CA ASP A 264 13.10 -9.68 5.44
C ASP A 264 11.91 -10.63 5.33
N ALA A 265 11.55 -11.05 4.11
CA ALA A 265 10.49 -12.01 3.88
C ALA A 265 10.81 -13.41 4.41
N GLU A 266 12.06 -13.88 4.24
CA GLU A 266 12.54 -15.17 4.74
C GLU A 266 12.61 -15.21 6.28
N GLU A 267 13.11 -14.16 6.90
CA GLU A 267 13.14 -14.04 8.36
C GLU A 267 11.75 -14.07 8.99
N ASN A 268 10.73 -13.75 8.19
CA ASN A 268 9.34 -13.69 8.58
C ASN A 268 8.47 -14.76 7.91
N ALA A 269 9.08 -15.80 7.39
CA ALA A 269 8.37 -16.91 6.74
C ALA A 269 7.38 -17.59 7.71
N PRO A 270 6.22 -18.07 7.23
CA PRO A 270 5.79 -18.02 5.82
C PRO A 270 5.26 -16.61 5.42
N THR A 271 5.77 -16.08 4.30
CA THR A 271 5.48 -14.71 3.86
C THR A 271 5.10 -14.65 2.38
N ILE A 272 4.10 -13.85 2.05
CA ILE A 272 3.77 -13.46 0.68
C ILE A 272 4.37 -12.08 0.41
N ILE A 273 5.24 -12.00 -0.60
CA ILE A 273 5.70 -10.74 -1.19
C ILE A 273 4.73 -10.38 -2.32
N PHE A 274 3.96 -9.32 -2.14
CA PHE A 274 3.11 -8.78 -3.20
C PHE A 274 3.75 -7.55 -3.83
N ILE A 275 4.04 -7.62 -5.14
CA ILE A 275 4.65 -6.55 -5.92
C ILE A 275 3.59 -5.98 -6.85
N ASP A 276 3.07 -4.80 -6.52
CA ASP A 276 2.14 -4.09 -7.40
C ASP A 276 2.90 -3.40 -8.54
N GLU A 277 2.25 -3.24 -9.70
CA GLU A 277 2.87 -2.65 -10.90
C GLU A 277 4.23 -3.27 -11.25
N MET A 278 4.32 -4.60 -11.18
CA MET A 278 5.58 -5.33 -11.31
C MET A 278 6.33 -5.04 -12.62
N ASN A 279 5.63 -4.68 -13.69
CA ASN A 279 6.24 -4.24 -14.96
C ASN A 279 7.18 -3.03 -14.80
N GLU A 280 7.00 -2.21 -13.77
CA GLU A 280 7.90 -1.10 -13.49
C GLU A 280 9.22 -1.54 -12.85
N LEU A 281 9.23 -2.64 -12.10
CA LEU A 281 10.42 -3.16 -11.45
C LEU A 281 11.23 -4.06 -12.38
N VAL A 282 10.55 -4.87 -13.18
CA VAL A 282 11.15 -5.90 -14.08
C VAL A 282 10.68 -5.72 -15.53
N PRO A 283 11.01 -4.58 -16.19
CA PRO A 283 10.58 -4.31 -17.55
C PRO A 283 11.25 -5.26 -18.54
N ASN A 284 10.58 -5.48 -19.70
CA ASN A 284 11.13 -6.26 -20.80
C ASN A 284 12.43 -5.64 -21.32
N ARG A 285 13.45 -6.47 -21.57
CA ARG A 285 14.81 -6.07 -21.99
C ARG A 285 14.89 -5.57 -23.44
N ASP A 286 13.88 -5.86 -24.25
CA ASP A 286 13.81 -5.44 -25.65
C ASP A 286 13.40 -3.97 -25.83
N SER A 287 12.94 -3.31 -24.75
CA SER A 287 12.73 -1.86 -24.72
C SER A 287 14.06 -1.16 -24.39
N ASP A 288 14.22 0.11 -24.80
CA ASP A 288 15.38 0.99 -24.45
C ASP A 288 15.50 1.20 -22.93
N VAL A 289 15.87 0.12 -22.23
CA VAL A 289 15.92 0.08 -20.77
C VAL A 289 17.31 0.44 -20.31
N HIS A 290 17.40 1.43 -19.43
CA HIS A 290 18.63 1.85 -18.78
C HIS A 290 19.30 0.67 -18.04
N GLU A 291 20.62 0.67 -17.98
CA GLU A 291 21.46 -0.35 -17.34
C GLU A 291 21.03 -0.69 -15.90
N MET A 292 20.54 0.31 -15.16
CA MET A 292 19.99 0.14 -13.82
C MET A 292 18.77 -0.80 -13.75
N ALA A 293 17.89 -0.75 -14.75
CA ALA A 293 16.72 -1.63 -14.76
C ALA A 293 17.10 -3.07 -15.09
N ARG A 294 18.12 -3.28 -15.97
CA ARG A 294 18.66 -4.62 -16.24
C ARG A 294 19.27 -5.24 -14.98
N SER A 295 19.94 -4.44 -14.18
CA SER A 295 20.53 -4.83 -12.90
C SER A 295 19.46 -5.28 -11.89
N ALA A 296 18.37 -4.53 -11.75
CA ALA A 296 17.23 -4.90 -10.91
C ALA A 296 16.56 -6.20 -11.36
N VAL A 297 16.37 -6.38 -12.68
CA VAL A 297 15.83 -7.63 -13.24
C VAL A 297 16.72 -8.82 -12.89
N ASN A 298 18.05 -8.68 -13.03
CA ASN A 298 18.98 -9.77 -12.73
C ASN A 298 18.95 -10.13 -11.23
N GLU A 299 18.89 -9.15 -10.34
CA GLU A 299 18.77 -9.40 -8.91
C GLU A 299 17.46 -10.09 -8.56
N MET A 300 16.32 -9.61 -9.11
CA MET A 300 15.04 -10.29 -8.95
C MET A 300 15.10 -11.75 -9.40
N LEU A 301 15.70 -12.01 -10.56
CA LEU A 301 15.85 -13.38 -11.09
C LEU A 301 16.68 -14.26 -10.15
N ALA A 302 17.75 -13.73 -9.58
CA ALA A 302 18.61 -14.45 -8.63
C ALA A 302 17.87 -14.78 -7.32
N GLN A 303 17.11 -13.81 -6.80
CA GLN A 303 16.39 -13.97 -5.55
C GLN A 303 15.11 -14.84 -5.66
N MET A 304 14.47 -14.85 -6.83
CA MET A 304 13.24 -15.63 -7.06
C MET A 304 13.45 -17.14 -7.13
N ASP A 305 14.68 -17.60 -7.33
CA ASP A 305 14.93 -19.03 -7.44
C ASP A 305 14.70 -19.72 -6.07
N ARG A 306 13.85 -20.78 -6.07
CA ARG A 306 13.53 -21.63 -4.90
C ARG A 306 12.96 -20.87 -3.69
N THR A 307 12.20 -19.80 -3.91
CA THR A 307 11.58 -19.04 -2.80
C THR A 307 10.57 -19.87 -2.03
N GLY A 308 9.86 -20.79 -2.68
CA GLY A 308 8.94 -21.72 -2.01
C GLY A 308 9.62 -22.60 -0.94
N GLU A 309 10.84 -23.06 -1.20
CA GLU A 309 11.64 -23.82 -0.22
C GLU A 309 12.08 -22.98 0.97
N ARG A 310 12.15 -21.65 0.80
CA ARG A 310 12.50 -20.67 1.84
C ARG A 310 11.28 -20.10 2.57
N GLY A 311 10.08 -20.64 2.30
CA GLY A 311 8.82 -20.18 2.91
C GLY A 311 8.34 -18.82 2.38
N VAL A 312 8.80 -18.42 1.19
CA VAL A 312 8.40 -17.15 0.56
C VAL A 312 7.65 -17.43 -0.73
N PHE A 313 6.44 -16.84 -0.85
CA PHE A 313 5.63 -16.92 -2.05
C PHE A 313 5.49 -15.54 -2.70
N ILE A 314 5.71 -15.43 -4.00
CA ILE A 314 5.71 -14.14 -4.70
C ILE A 314 4.42 -13.98 -5.49
N ILE A 315 3.76 -12.83 -5.32
CA ILE A 315 2.63 -12.43 -6.15
C ILE A 315 2.98 -11.13 -6.87
N GLY A 316 3.22 -11.22 -8.19
CA GLY A 316 3.31 -10.05 -9.04
C GLY A 316 1.93 -9.60 -9.51
N ALA A 317 1.68 -8.29 -9.56
CA ALA A 317 0.48 -7.73 -10.18
C ALA A 317 0.86 -6.74 -11.28
N THR A 318 0.13 -6.76 -12.40
CA THR A 318 0.36 -5.82 -13.50
C THR A 318 -0.89 -5.59 -14.34
N ASN A 319 -1.00 -4.40 -14.92
CA ASN A 319 -1.95 -4.10 -15.99
C ASN A 319 -1.35 -4.40 -17.39
N TYR A 320 -0.02 -4.56 -17.48
CA TYR A 320 0.72 -4.68 -18.73
C TYR A 320 1.63 -5.92 -18.72
N PRO A 321 1.08 -7.15 -18.78
CA PRO A 321 1.88 -8.35 -18.68
C PRO A 321 2.91 -8.50 -19.81
N ASP A 322 2.66 -7.94 -21.00
CA ASP A 322 3.59 -7.96 -22.13
C ASP A 322 4.84 -7.10 -21.88
N MET A 323 4.81 -6.19 -20.89
CA MET A 323 5.93 -5.34 -20.51
C MET A 323 6.86 -5.99 -19.47
N ILE A 324 6.52 -7.16 -18.95
CA ILE A 324 7.37 -7.89 -17.99
C ILE A 324 8.43 -8.69 -18.74
N ASP A 325 9.66 -8.73 -18.18
CA ASP A 325 10.74 -9.58 -18.71
C ASP A 325 10.28 -11.06 -18.75
N PRO A 326 10.33 -11.72 -19.93
CA PRO A 326 9.87 -13.10 -20.07
C PRO A 326 10.58 -14.09 -19.15
N ALA A 327 11.81 -13.80 -18.70
CA ALA A 327 12.55 -14.67 -17.79
C ALA A 327 11.88 -14.76 -16.40
N ILE A 328 11.17 -13.72 -15.97
CA ILE A 328 10.39 -13.71 -14.71
C ILE A 328 9.22 -14.68 -14.76
N LEU A 329 8.63 -14.86 -15.96
CA LEU A 329 7.42 -15.65 -16.18
C LEU A 329 7.72 -17.13 -16.53
N ARG A 330 8.98 -17.56 -16.38
CA ARG A 330 9.40 -18.94 -16.63
C ARG A 330 9.11 -19.86 -15.47
N ALA A 331 9.12 -21.17 -15.77
CA ALA A 331 8.98 -22.24 -14.79
C ALA A 331 9.96 -22.08 -13.61
N GLY A 332 9.46 -22.25 -12.39
CA GLY A 332 10.23 -22.09 -11.16
C GLY A 332 10.31 -20.65 -10.65
N ARG A 333 9.54 -19.71 -11.23
CA ARG A 333 9.41 -18.31 -10.79
C ARG A 333 7.93 -17.94 -10.73
N LEU A 334 7.45 -17.00 -11.58
CA LEU A 334 6.01 -16.70 -11.72
C LEU A 334 5.42 -17.50 -12.88
N ASP A 335 5.46 -18.79 -12.77
CA ASP A 335 4.97 -19.70 -13.82
C ASP A 335 3.45 -19.87 -13.82
N LYS A 336 2.78 -19.53 -12.74
CA LYS A 336 1.32 -19.46 -12.63
C LYS A 336 0.83 -18.07 -12.98
N LYS A 337 -0.11 -17.98 -13.91
CA LYS A 337 -0.63 -16.70 -14.42
C LYS A 337 -2.14 -16.70 -14.34
N TYR A 338 -2.70 -15.76 -13.56
CA TYR A 338 -4.14 -15.68 -13.33
C TYR A 338 -4.71 -14.34 -13.78
N TYR A 339 -5.74 -14.40 -14.58
CA TYR A 339 -6.42 -13.22 -15.10
C TYR A 339 -7.47 -12.70 -14.11
N ILE A 340 -7.33 -11.46 -13.71
CA ILE A 340 -8.31 -10.73 -12.89
C ILE A 340 -9.01 -9.73 -13.81
N GLY A 341 -10.19 -10.09 -14.29
CA GLY A 341 -10.99 -9.29 -15.22
C GLY A 341 -12.11 -8.48 -14.56
N THR A 342 -12.98 -7.93 -15.41
CA THR A 342 -14.22 -7.31 -14.94
C THR A 342 -15.09 -8.32 -14.21
N PRO A 343 -15.77 -7.93 -13.12
CA PRO A 343 -16.65 -8.82 -12.38
C PRO A 343 -17.82 -9.30 -13.26
N ASP A 344 -18.15 -10.57 -13.14
CA ASP A 344 -19.32 -11.15 -13.81
C ASP A 344 -20.63 -10.63 -13.17
N PHE A 345 -21.76 -11.01 -13.73
CA PHE A 345 -23.08 -10.58 -13.25
C PHE A 345 -23.30 -10.89 -11.77
N LYS A 346 -22.99 -12.12 -11.34
CA LYS A 346 -23.13 -12.57 -9.96
C LYS A 346 -22.20 -11.80 -9.01
N ALA A 347 -20.95 -11.59 -9.43
CA ALA A 347 -19.99 -10.82 -8.66
C ALA A 347 -20.45 -9.37 -8.49
N ARG A 348 -20.96 -8.72 -9.55
CA ARG A 348 -21.46 -7.34 -9.45
C ARG A 348 -22.63 -7.21 -8.48
N SER A 349 -23.59 -8.14 -8.53
CA SER A 349 -24.72 -8.18 -7.58
C SER A 349 -24.24 -8.28 -6.13
N LEU A 350 -23.33 -9.23 -5.85
CA LEU A 350 -22.72 -9.39 -4.52
C LEU A 350 -21.87 -8.17 -4.09
N MET A 351 -21.16 -7.51 -5.02
CA MET A 351 -20.39 -6.30 -4.73
C MET A 351 -21.28 -5.15 -4.29
N PHE A 352 -22.43 -4.92 -4.95
CA PHE A 352 -23.39 -3.91 -4.50
C PHE A 352 -23.91 -4.22 -3.10
N GLU A 353 -24.24 -5.46 -2.80
CA GLU A 353 -24.66 -5.88 -1.46
C GLU A 353 -23.57 -5.60 -0.42
N LEU A 354 -22.31 -5.98 -0.70
CA LEU A 354 -21.18 -5.78 0.19
C LEU A 354 -20.89 -4.29 0.43
N TYR A 355 -20.88 -3.47 -0.62
CA TYR A 355 -20.58 -2.05 -0.51
C TYR A 355 -21.68 -1.25 0.19
N LEU A 356 -22.93 -1.69 0.10
CA LEU A 356 -24.07 -1.05 0.75
C LEU A 356 -24.27 -1.49 2.19
N LYS A 357 -23.81 -2.68 2.58
CA LYS A 357 -24.07 -3.31 3.88
C LYS A 357 -23.77 -2.43 5.11
N SER A 358 -22.76 -1.58 5.02
CA SER A 358 -22.35 -0.67 6.12
C SER A 358 -22.94 0.74 6.02
N ARG A 359 -23.87 0.97 5.08
CA ARG A 359 -24.41 2.30 4.76
C ARG A 359 -25.91 2.36 5.02
N PRO A 360 -26.48 3.56 5.23
CA PRO A 360 -27.93 3.70 5.34
C PRO A 360 -28.58 3.56 3.97
N TYR A 361 -29.16 2.43 3.67
CA TYR A 361 -29.91 2.17 2.45
C TYR A 361 -31.34 1.70 2.71
N ASP A 362 -32.23 1.80 1.72
CA ASP A 362 -33.59 1.33 1.81
C ASP A 362 -33.68 -0.20 1.65
N PHE A 363 -34.58 -0.82 2.38
CA PHE A 363 -34.87 -2.24 2.23
C PHE A 363 -35.48 -2.52 0.84
N GLY A 364 -35.06 -3.65 0.22
CA GLY A 364 -35.61 -4.08 -1.06
C GLY A 364 -34.91 -3.49 -2.29
N LEU A 365 -33.63 -3.13 -2.19
CA LEU A 365 -32.81 -2.80 -3.37
C LEU A 365 -32.68 -4.05 -4.27
N ASP A 366 -32.88 -3.86 -5.54
CA ASP A 366 -32.73 -4.90 -6.56
C ASP A 366 -31.27 -4.95 -7.05
N TYR A 367 -30.46 -5.78 -6.40
CA TYR A 367 -29.04 -5.93 -6.73
C TYR A 367 -28.82 -6.57 -8.10
N GLU A 368 -29.73 -7.40 -8.56
CA GLU A 368 -29.66 -8.01 -9.89
C GLU A 368 -29.87 -6.96 -10.98
N LYS A 369 -30.85 -6.06 -10.79
CA LYS A 369 -31.07 -4.92 -11.69
C LYS A 369 -29.86 -4.00 -11.72
N LEU A 370 -29.24 -3.70 -10.56
CA LEU A 370 -28.00 -2.92 -10.50
C LEU A 370 -26.87 -3.60 -11.28
N ALA A 371 -26.75 -4.92 -11.13
CA ALA A 371 -25.76 -5.72 -11.86
C ALA A 371 -26.02 -5.72 -13.37
N GLN A 372 -27.28 -5.73 -13.83
CA GLN A 372 -27.63 -5.60 -15.26
C GLN A 372 -27.22 -4.24 -15.82
N LEU A 373 -27.50 -3.15 -15.09
CA LEU A 373 -27.19 -1.79 -15.49
C LEU A 373 -25.68 -1.47 -15.53
N THR A 374 -24.86 -2.29 -14.89
CA THR A 374 -23.41 -2.07 -14.76
C THR A 374 -22.58 -3.13 -15.49
N GLU A 375 -23.07 -3.61 -16.63
CA GLU A 375 -22.29 -4.51 -17.48
C GLU A 375 -20.99 -3.85 -17.96
N ASN A 376 -19.87 -4.58 -17.90
CA ASN A 376 -18.52 -4.12 -18.25
C ASN A 376 -17.89 -3.08 -17.30
N TYR A 377 -18.52 -2.76 -16.18
CA TYR A 377 -17.90 -1.92 -15.16
C TYR A 377 -16.87 -2.71 -14.37
N VAL A 378 -15.77 -2.05 -13.99
CA VAL A 378 -14.75 -2.64 -13.09
C VAL A 378 -15.17 -2.50 -11.62
N SER A 379 -14.53 -3.23 -10.73
CA SER A 379 -14.85 -3.19 -9.28
C SER A 379 -14.75 -1.77 -8.69
N ALA A 380 -13.77 -0.98 -9.14
CA ALA A 380 -13.59 0.40 -8.72
C ALA A 380 -14.74 1.32 -9.17
N ASP A 381 -15.33 1.07 -10.35
CA ASP A 381 -16.49 1.83 -10.83
C ASP A 381 -17.71 1.58 -9.93
N LEU A 382 -17.95 0.32 -9.55
CA LEU A 382 -19.08 -0.04 -8.68
C LEU A 382 -18.94 0.61 -7.29
N GLU A 383 -17.74 0.62 -6.74
CA GLU A 383 -17.46 1.30 -5.49
C GLU A 383 -17.68 2.82 -5.61
N MET A 384 -17.22 3.43 -6.70
CA MET A 384 -17.45 4.85 -6.99
C MET A 384 -18.93 5.18 -7.08
N ILE A 385 -19.74 4.38 -7.79
CA ILE A 385 -21.20 4.53 -7.90
C ILE A 385 -21.83 4.54 -6.50
N VAL A 386 -21.50 3.58 -5.65
CA VAL A 386 -22.05 3.49 -4.29
C VAL A 386 -21.59 4.68 -3.44
N ASN A 387 -20.35 5.15 -3.61
CA ASN A 387 -19.83 6.34 -2.92
C ASN A 387 -20.58 7.60 -3.34
N ASP A 388 -20.87 7.78 -4.64
CA ASP A 388 -21.58 8.94 -5.15
C ASP A 388 -23.06 8.91 -4.77
N ALA A 389 -23.71 7.75 -4.80
CA ALA A 389 -25.05 7.56 -4.28
C ALA A 389 -25.14 7.90 -2.79
N SER A 390 -24.13 7.52 -2.00
CA SER A 390 -24.03 7.87 -0.58
C SER A 390 -23.91 9.39 -0.35
N ARG A 391 -23.14 10.09 -1.18
CA ARG A 391 -23.00 11.55 -1.12
C ARG A 391 -24.32 12.27 -1.43
N ILE A 392 -25.07 11.77 -2.41
CA ILE A 392 -26.39 12.33 -2.78
C ILE A 392 -27.37 12.12 -1.61
N ALA A 393 -27.47 10.88 -1.10
CA ALA A 393 -28.35 10.54 0.01
C ALA A 393 -28.03 11.38 1.26
N LEU A 394 -26.74 11.59 1.57
CA LEU A 394 -26.30 12.42 2.67
C LEU A 394 -26.76 13.89 2.52
N ARG A 395 -26.62 14.46 1.32
CA ARG A 395 -27.08 15.84 1.02
C ARG A 395 -28.60 15.99 1.15
N GLN A 396 -29.34 14.96 0.76
CA GLN A 396 -30.79 14.90 0.85
C GLN A 396 -31.30 14.52 2.23
N LYS A 397 -30.39 14.17 3.18
CA LYS A 397 -30.71 13.60 4.50
C LYS A 397 -31.65 12.39 4.39
N SER A 398 -31.45 11.57 3.38
CA SER A 398 -32.24 10.37 3.06
C SER A 398 -31.37 9.11 3.14
N ARG A 399 -32.01 7.95 2.94
CA ARG A 399 -31.32 6.69 2.70
C ARG A 399 -30.95 6.57 1.22
N ILE A 400 -30.01 5.68 0.91
CA ILE A 400 -29.68 5.32 -0.46
C ILE A 400 -30.84 4.51 -1.02
N THR A 401 -31.50 5.06 -2.03
CA THR A 401 -32.65 4.43 -2.71
C THR A 401 -32.24 3.87 -4.06
N MET A 402 -33.06 2.99 -4.62
CA MET A 402 -32.86 2.46 -5.96
C MET A 402 -32.80 3.58 -7.01
N ALA A 403 -33.66 4.59 -6.91
CA ALA A 403 -33.69 5.75 -7.81
C ALA A 403 -32.39 6.56 -7.78
N ILE A 404 -31.77 6.75 -6.60
CA ILE A 404 -30.47 7.43 -6.49
C ILE A 404 -29.37 6.61 -7.17
N LEU A 405 -29.34 5.29 -6.98
CA LEU A 405 -28.36 4.41 -7.60
C LEU A 405 -28.51 4.39 -9.13
N GLU A 406 -29.73 4.28 -9.65
CA GLU A 406 -30.00 4.31 -11.09
C GLU A 406 -29.62 5.67 -11.72
N ASP A 407 -29.92 6.79 -11.04
CA ASP A 407 -29.49 8.11 -11.49
C ASP A 407 -27.96 8.25 -11.57
N VAL A 408 -27.24 7.79 -10.56
CA VAL A 408 -25.78 7.78 -10.57
C VAL A 408 -25.22 6.89 -11.69
N ILE A 409 -25.74 5.67 -11.83
CA ILE A 409 -25.32 4.74 -12.89
C ILE A 409 -25.53 5.37 -14.28
N SER A 410 -26.67 6.03 -14.50
CA SER A 410 -26.99 6.67 -15.80
C SER A 410 -25.98 7.76 -16.19
N LYS A 411 -25.35 8.40 -15.20
CA LYS A 411 -24.35 9.48 -15.38
C LYS A 411 -22.91 8.99 -15.38
N THR A 412 -22.69 7.76 -14.94
CA THR A 412 -21.35 7.15 -14.82
C THR A 412 -21.07 6.31 -16.05
N LYS A 413 -19.92 6.51 -16.69
CA LYS A 413 -19.46 5.64 -17.79
C LYS A 413 -18.50 4.59 -17.25
N PRO A 414 -18.47 3.37 -17.83
CA PRO A 414 -17.43 2.39 -17.50
C PRO A 414 -16.04 2.99 -17.72
N SER A 415 -15.12 2.72 -16.82
CA SER A 415 -13.72 3.16 -16.92
C SER A 415 -12.99 2.51 -18.09
N LEU A 416 -13.45 1.34 -18.53
CA LEU A 416 -12.87 0.62 -19.67
C LEU A 416 -13.80 0.67 -20.87
N THR A 417 -13.24 0.98 -22.03
CA THR A 417 -13.91 0.88 -23.30
C THR A 417 -14.00 -0.58 -23.77
N LYS A 418 -14.97 -0.89 -24.62
CA LYS A 418 -15.11 -2.23 -25.20
C LYS A 418 -13.84 -2.67 -25.95
N SER A 419 -13.17 -1.75 -26.65
CA SER A 419 -11.91 -2.01 -27.34
C SER A 419 -10.78 -2.38 -26.39
N GLU A 420 -10.71 -1.78 -25.22
CA GLU A 420 -9.72 -2.13 -24.20
C GLU A 420 -10.00 -3.50 -23.58
N LEU A 421 -11.27 -3.79 -23.28
CA LEU A 421 -11.68 -5.12 -22.83
C LEU A 421 -11.28 -6.22 -23.82
N ASP A 422 -11.54 -5.99 -25.14
CA ASP A 422 -11.16 -6.92 -26.21
C ASP A 422 -9.64 -7.15 -26.26
N LYS A 423 -8.82 -6.11 -26.01
CA LYS A 423 -7.35 -6.28 -25.90
C LYS A 423 -6.98 -7.18 -24.72
N TYR A 424 -7.56 -6.98 -23.54
CA TYR A 424 -7.27 -7.82 -22.39
C TYR A 424 -7.72 -9.27 -22.58
N LEU A 425 -8.84 -9.51 -23.28
CA LEU A 425 -9.29 -10.86 -23.62
C LEU A 425 -8.32 -11.56 -24.60
N LYS A 426 -7.74 -10.82 -25.56
CA LYS A 426 -6.67 -11.35 -26.43
C LYS A 426 -5.42 -11.70 -25.65
N ILE A 427 -4.98 -10.81 -24.75
CA ILE A 427 -3.84 -11.07 -23.85
C ILE A 427 -4.11 -12.32 -23.01
N LYS A 428 -5.32 -12.43 -22.41
CA LYS A 428 -5.73 -13.64 -21.68
C LYS A 428 -5.57 -14.91 -22.53
N ALA A 429 -6.07 -14.90 -23.76
CA ALA A 429 -5.99 -16.05 -24.67
C ALA A 429 -4.53 -16.45 -24.98
N THR A 430 -3.65 -15.47 -25.20
CA THR A 430 -2.23 -15.69 -25.44
C THR A 430 -1.55 -16.30 -24.20
N MET A 431 -1.75 -15.70 -23.03
CA MET A 431 -1.15 -16.16 -21.77
C MET A 431 -1.60 -17.57 -21.38
N VAL A 432 -2.87 -17.92 -21.58
CA VAL A 432 -3.39 -19.28 -21.37
C VAL A 432 -2.79 -20.27 -22.37
N GLY A 433 -2.68 -19.88 -23.65
CA GLY A 433 -2.04 -20.69 -24.68
C GLY A 433 -0.59 -21.03 -24.37
N GLU A 434 0.20 -20.08 -23.90
CA GLU A 434 1.60 -20.29 -23.46
C GLU A 434 1.68 -21.22 -22.24
N GLN A 435 0.78 -21.09 -21.29
CA GLN A 435 0.74 -21.92 -20.09
C GLN A 435 0.48 -23.40 -20.43
N ILE A 436 -0.44 -23.65 -21.37
CA ILE A 436 -0.73 -25.00 -21.88
C ILE A 436 0.49 -25.59 -22.61
N GLN A 437 1.20 -24.81 -23.41
CA GLN A 437 2.41 -25.25 -24.09
C GLN A 437 3.55 -25.58 -23.12
N GLN A 438 3.73 -24.78 -22.08
CA GLN A 438 4.73 -25.05 -21.03
C GLN A 438 4.41 -26.33 -20.24
N SER A 439 3.14 -26.57 -19.90
CA SER A 439 2.70 -27.79 -19.25
C SER A 439 2.96 -29.05 -20.10
N ARG A 440 2.68 -28.96 -21.41
CA ARG A 440 2.95 -30.09 -22.34
C ARG A 440 4.44 -30.42 -22.49
N ARG A 441 5.33 -29.41 -22.41
CA ARG A 441 6.78 -29.64 -22.44
C ARG A 441 7.32 -30.31 -21.17
N ARG A 442 6.65 -30.16 -20.02
CA ARG A 442 7.00 -30.85 -18.76
C ARG A 442 6.62 -32.34 -18.73
N ILE A 443 5.63 -32.76 -19.53
CA ILE A 443 5.13 -34.14 -19.56
C ILE A 443 5.92 -35.00 -20.59
N GLY A 444 6.84 -34.41 -21.32
CA GLY A 444 7.60 -35.05 -22.43
C GLY A 444 9.01 -35.50 -22.06
N PHE A 445 9.21 -36.05 -20.83
CA PHE A 445 10.44 -36.77 -20.45
C PHE A 445 10.08 -37.99 -19.60
#